data_3b2d99f86c102a381f16f75e5e2d2696
#
_entry.id   3b2d99f86c102a381f16f75e5e2d2696
#
_cell.length_a   1.000
_cell.length_b   1.000
_cell.length_c   1.000
_cell.angle_alpha   90.00
_cell.angle_beta   90.00
_cell.angle_gamma   90.00
#
_symmetry.space_group_name_H-M   'P 1'
#
loop_
_entity.id
_entity.type
_entity.pdbx_description
1 polymer ?
#
loop_
_entity_poly.entity_id
_entity_poly.type
_entity_poly.pdbx_seq_one_letter_code
_entity_poly.pdbx_strand_id
1 'polypeptide(L)'
;MRRMIDTLGIVEHHLQGISGRLYFVPPTDFLRNLPALIVEQAPPQVFSENLPSAYHGASSVVTLNAVAGSRGEAEALCLEAAQRLEDAVNVVTPKGWITRCVASQLPHLAQHRYERATVFQYSAAVSLVFRQDPAANN
;
A
#
# COMPACT_ATOMS: atom_id res chain seq x y z
N MET A 1 26.28 -8.13 4.09
CA MET A 1 25.87 -6.70 3.99
C MET A 1 24.44 -6.54 4.47
N ARG A 2 24.23 -5.61 5.38
CA ARG A 2 22.87 -5.31 5.84
C ARG A 2 22.12 -4.51 4.80
N ARG A 3 20.83 -4.78 4.68
CA ARG A 3 19.92 -4.03 3.82
C ARG A 3 18.96 -3.21 4.64
N MET A 4 18.69 -2.01 4.20
CA MET A 4 17.58 -1.24 4.74
C MET A 4 16.28 -1.95 4.39
N ILE A 5 15.28 -1.82 5.26
CA ILE A 5 13.99 -2.49 5.06
C ILE A 5 13.32 -2.00 3.75
N ASP A 6 12.84 -2.94 2.96
CA ASP A 6 12.12 -2.69 1.70
C ASP A 6 10.62 -2.62 1.97
N THR A 7 10.16 -1.48 2.45
CA THR A 7 8.76 -1.30 2.83
C THR A 7 7.83 -1.44 1.64
N LEU A 8 8.22 -0.92 0.47
CA LEU A 8 7.41 -1.01 -0.75
C LEU A 8 7.26 -2.46 -1.21
N GLY A 9 8.34 -3.24 -1.13
CA GLY A 9 8.31 -4.65 -1.49
C GLY A 9 7.41 -5.48 -0.58
N ILE A 10 7.35 -5.13 0.71
CA ILE A 10 6.44 -5.80 1.65
C ILE A 10 4.98 -5.49 1.28
N VAL A 11 4.66 -4.23 1.01
CA VAL A 11 3.31 -3.83 0.59
C VAL A 11 2.92 -4.52 -0.71
N GLU A 12 3.82 -4.53 -1.71
CA GLU A 12 3.58 -5.19 -2.99
C GLU A 12 3.28 -6.67 -2.81
N HIS A 13 4.05 -7.36 -1.96
CA HIS A 13 3.83 -8.78 -1.68
C HIS A 13 2.41 -9.07 -1.23
N HIS A 14 1.85 -8.24 -0.35
CA HIS A 14 0.52 -8.46 0.22
C HIS A 14 -0.62 -8.02 -0.71
N LEU A 15 -0.35 -7.14 -1.66
CA LEU A 15 -1.35 -6.65 -2.60
C LEU A 15 -1.35 -7.39 -3.94
N GLN A 16 -0.42 -8.32 -4.16
CA GLN A 16 -0.43 -9.15 -5.36
C GLN A 16 -1.71 -9.98 -5.45
N GLY A 17 -2.23 -10.12 -6.67
CA GLY A 17 -3.45 -10.90 -6.89
C GLY A 17 -4.73 -10.19 -6.47
N ILE A 18 -4.69 -8.90 -6.17
CA ILE A 18 -5.88 -8.11 -5.88
C ILE A 18 -6.80 -8.05 -7.11
N SER A 19 -8.09 -7.81 -6.89
CA SER A 19 -9.11 -7.80 -7.96
C SER A 19 -9.01 -6.56 -8.84
N GLY A 20 -7.86 -6.33 -9.43
CA GLY A 20 -7.59 -5.19 -10.28
C GLY A 20 -6.12 -5.12 -10.64
N ARG A 21 -5.76 -4.11 -11.43
CA ARG A 21 -4.37 -3.86 -11.78
C ARG A 21 -3.70 -3.08 -10.67
N LEU A 22 -2.51 -3.50 -10.27
CA LEU A 22 -1.74 -2.86 -9.20
C LEU A 22 -0.65 -1.99 -9.80
N TYR A 23 -0.65 -0.71 -9.44
CA TYR A 23 0.37 0.24 -9.89
C TYR A 23 0.93 1.02 -8.72
N PHE A 24 2.25 1.16 -8.67
CA PHE A 24 2.94 2.11 -7.82
C PHE A 24 3.29 3.38 -8.61
N VAL A 25 3.52 3.22 -9.92
CA VAL A 25 3.66 4.31 -10.87
C VAL A 25 2.71 3.99 -12.02
N PRO A 26 1.52 4.61 -12.08
CA PRO A 26 0.57 4.27 -13.11
C PRO A 26 1.04 4.77 -14.48
N PRO A 27 0.83 3.98 -15.56
CA PRO A 27 1.07 4.48 -16.90
C PRO A 27 0.04 5.55 -17.27
N THR A 28 0.36 6.38 -18.25
CA THR A 28 -0.52 7.49 -18.67
C THR A 28 -1.89 7.01 -19.16
N ASP A 29 -1.97 5.77 -19.64
CA ASP A 29 -3.20 5.18 -20.19
C ASP A 29 -3.86 4.20 -19.23
N PHE A 30 -3.60 4.29 -17.92
CA PHE A 30 -4.13 3.32 -16.95
C PHE A 30 -5.67 3.26 -16.94
N LEU A 31 -6.34 4.32 -17.35
CA LEU A 31 -7.81 4.35 -17.44
C LEU A 31 -8.39 3.34 -18.43
N ARG A 32 -7.56 2.79 -19.32
CA ARG A 32 -7.98 1.74 -20.27
C ARG A 32 -8.01 0.36 -19.63
N ASN A 33 -7.38 0.21 -18.45
CA ASN A 33 -7.21 -1.07 -17.76
C ASN A 33 -7.80 -1.02 -16.37
N LEU A 34 -9.05 -0.62 -16.26
CA LEU A 34 -9.78 -0.59 -15.00
C LEU A 34 -10.40 -1.96 -14.69
N PRO A 35 -10.57 -2.32 -13.43
CA PRO A 35 -10.24 -1.54 -12.23
C PRO A 35 -8.73 -1.52 -11.95
N ALA A 36 -8.27 -0.44 -11.34
CA ALA A 36 -6.85 -0.26 -11.00
C ALA A 36 -6.71 0.23 -9.56
N LEU A 37 -5.71 -0.30 -8.87
CA LEU A 37 -5.29 0.17 -7.56
C LEU A 37 -3.96 0.88 -7.70
N ILE A 38 -3.93 2.16 -7.36
CA ILE A 38 -2.72 2.98 -7.39
C ILE A 38 -2.29 3.21 -5.96
N VAL A 39 -1.10 2.72 -5.61
CA VAL A 39 -0.57 2.80 -4.26
C VAL A 39 0.48 3.90 -4.18
N GLU A 40 0.28 4.82 -3.26
CA GLU A 40 1.24 5.88 -2.97
C GLU A 40 1.78 5.66 -1.56
N GLN A 41 3.08 5.75 -1.41
CA GLN A 41 3.73 5.57 -0.12
C GLN A 41 4.48 6.84 0.27
N ALA A 42 4.18 7.37 1.45
CA ALA A 42 4.96 8.44 2.03
C ALA A 42 6.38 7.94 2.36
N PRO A 43 7.39 8.82 2.35
CA PRO A 43 8.75 8.39 2.68
C PRO A 43 8.79 7.66 4.03
N PRO A 44 9.36 6.44 4.08
CA PRO A 44 9.46 5.69 5.32
C PRO A 44 10.35 6.41 6.34
N GLN A 45 9.99 6.29 7.61
CA GLN A 45 10.75 6.88 8.70
C GLN A 45 11.25 5.80 9.64
N VAL A 46 12.45 5.99 10.17
CA VAL A 46 13.03 5.06 11.16
C VAL A 46 12.41 5.32 12.52
N PHE A 47 12.45 4.28 13.40
CA PHE A 47 11.87 4.38 14.75
C PHE A 47 12.66 5.30 15.69
N SER A 48 13.97 5.45 15.45
CA SER A 48 14.83 6.29 16.27
C SER A 48 15.86 6.97 15.37
N GLU A 49 16.56 7.93 15.93
CA GLU A 49 17.65 8.63 15.24
C GLU A 49 18.89 7.75 15.02
N ASN A 50 18.94 6.58 15.66
CA ASN A 50 20.03 5.64 15.47
C ASN A 50 19.97 4.99 14.10
N LEU A 51 21.04 5.10 13.35
CA LEU A 51 21.13 4.51 12.02
C LEU A 51 20.81 3.00 11.98
N PRO A 52 21.21 2.17 12.97
CA PRO A 52 20.81 0.75 12.95
C PRO A 52 19.30 0.49 12.89
N SER A 53 18.48 1.41 13.38
CA SER A 53 17.01 1.26 13.29
C SER A 53 16.51 1.18 11.86
N ALA A 54 17.20 1.81 10.91
CA ALA A 54 16.84 1.79 9.50
C ALA A 54 16.94 0.39 8.88
N TYR A 55 17.69 -0.52 9.51
CA TYR A 55 17.82 -1.90 9.05
C TYR A 55 16.81 -2.84 9.70
N HIS A 56 16.15 -2.41 10.76
CA HIS A 56 15.29 -3.27 11.58
C HIS A 56 13.81 -2.92 11.46
N GLY A 57 13.50 -1.66 11.29
CA GLY A 57 12.11 -1.23 11.24
C GLY A 57 11.94 0.18 10.71
N ALA A 58 10.74 0.42 10.23
CA ALA A 58 10.34 1.71 9.69
C ALA A 58 8.83 1.88 9.81
N SER A 59 8.37 3.09 9.71
CA SER A 59 6.94 3.41 9.59
C SER A 59 6.67 4.21 8.33
N SER A 60 5.49 4.04 7.76
CA SER A 60 5.09 4.81 6.58
C SER A 60 3.57 4.87 6.49
N VAL A 61 3.07 5.91 5.85
CA VAL A 61 1.66 6.01 5.49
C VAL A 61 1.52 5.59 4.03
N VAL A 62 0.60 4.68 3.78
CA VAL A 62 0.30 4.17 2.44
C VAL A 62 -1.10 4.62 2.06
N THR A 63 -1.22 5.27 0.92
CA THR A 63 -2.51 5.68 0.36
C THR A 63 -2.91 4.72 -0.73
N LEU A 64 -4.15 4.22 -0.63
CA LEU A 64 -4.73 3.25 -1.57
C LEU A 64 -5.78 3.97 -2.40
N ASN A 65 -5.52 4.11 -3.69
CA ASN A 65 -6.43 4.78 -4.62
C ASN A 65 -7.01 3.75 -5.58
N ALA A 66 -8.27 3.38 -5.38
CA ALA A 66 -8.96 2.42 -6.22
C ALA A 66 -9.79 3.15 -7.27
N VAL A 67 -9.52 2.87 -8.54
CA VAL A 67 -10.17 3.52 -9.69
C VAL A 67 -10.91 2.47 -10.50
N ALA A 68 -12.19 2.71 -10.78
CA ALA A 68 -13.03 1.76 -11.50
C ALA A 68 -14.12 2.46 -12.30
N GLY A 69 -14.79 1.68 -13.15
CA GLY A 69 -15.88 2.19 -13.99
C GLY A 69 -17.21 2.33 -13.26
N SER A 70 -17.32 1.90 -12.02
CA SER A 70 -18.48 2.11 -11.17
C SER A 70 -18.05 2.41 -9.75
N ARG A 71 -18.89 3.11 -9.01
CA ARG A 71 -18.66 3.46 -7.63
C ARG A 71 -18.51 2.21 -6.75
N GLY A 72 -19.41 1.24 -6.92
CA GLY A 72 -19.39 0.01 -6.13
C GLY A 72 -18.11 -0.81 -6.35
N GLU A 73 -17.64 -0.86 -7.58
CA GLU A 73 -16.40 -1.57 -7.92
C GLU A 73 -15.18 -0.88 -7.34
N ALA A 74 -15.13 0.45 -7.40
CA ALA A 74 -14.04 1.22 -6.80
C ALA A 74 -14.02 1.05 -5.27
N GLU A 75 -15.18 1.12 -4.63
CA GLU A 75 -15.32 0.90 -3.19
C GLU A 75 -14.85 -0.49 -2.80
N ALA A 76 -15.32 -1.53 -3.51
CA ALA A 76 -14.95 -2.91 -3.22
C ALA A 76 -13.45 -3.14 -3.34
N LEU A 77 -12.81 -2.58 -4.37
CA LEU A 77 -11.37 -2.70 -4.55
C LEU A 77 -10.59 -2.00 -3.44
N CYS A 78 -11.03 -0.81 -3.05
CA CYS A 78 -10.40 -0.07 -1.95
C CYS A 78 -10.49 -0.82 -0.63
N LEU A 79 -11.67 -1.38 -0.32
CA LEU A 79 -11.88 -2.18 0.89
C LEU A 79 -11.05 -3.45 0.86
N GLU A 80 -10.96 -4.13 -0.28
CA GLU A 80 -10.14 -5.32 -0.43
C GLU A 80 -8.66 -5.01 -0.14
N ALA A 81 -8.15 -3.92 -0.69
CA ALA A 81 -6.77 -3.52 -0.47
C ALA A 81 -6.48 -3.21 1.00
N ALA A 82 -7.35 -2.44 1.64
CA ALA A 82 -7.21 -2.11 3.06
C ALA A 82 -7.27 -3.37 3.93
N GLN A 83 -8.19 -4.28 3.63
CA GLN A 83 -8.34 -5.54 4.36
C GLN A 83 -7.11 -6.43 4.20
N ARG A 84 -6.53 -6.50 3.02
CA ARG A 84 -5.31 -7.28 2.81
C ARG A 84 -4.14 -6.79 3.64
N LEU A 85 -3.97 -5.47 3.77
CA LEU A 85 -2.91 -4.92 4.60
C LEU A 85 -3.18 -5.14 6.09
N GLU A 86 -4.42 -5.07 6.52
CA GLU A 86 -4.80 -5.39 7.89
C GLU A 86 -4.54 -6.86 8.21
N ASP A 87 -4.91 -7.76 7.31
CA ASP A 87 -4.70 -9.21 7.47
C ASP A 87 -3.22 -9.59 7.38
N ALA A 88 -2.39 -8.73 6.81
CA ALA A 88 -0.97 -8.97 6.64
C ALA A 88 -0.15 -8.77 7.91
N VAL A 89 -0.76 -8.22 8.97
CA VAL A 89 -0.06 -7.97 10.23
C VAL A 89 0.49 -9.29 10.78
N ASN A 90 1.80 -9.29 11.08
CA ASN A 90 2.56 -10.43 11.59
C ASN A 90 2.72 -11.59 10.60
N VAL A 91 2.42 -11.39 9.33
CA VAL A 91 2.70 -12.38 8.29
C VAL A 91 4.09 -12.16 7.73
N VAL A 92 4.99 -13.09 7.98
CA VAL A 92 6.40 -12.97 7.60
C VAL A 92 6.58 -13.23 6.11
N THR A 93 7.33 -12.35 5.43
CA THR A 93 7.73 -12.50 4.04
C THR A 93 9.26 -12.50 3.96
N PRO A 94 9.87 -12.87 2.83
CA PRO A 94 11.32 -12.79 2.67
C PRO A 94 11.89 -11.39 2.88
N LYS A 95 11.09 -10.35 2.69
CA LYS A 95 11.54 -8.95 2.83
C LYS A 95 11.26 -8.37 4.21
N GLY A 96 10.45 -9.04 5.01
CA GLY A 96 10.04 -8.57 6.32
C GLY A 96 8.55 -8.72 6.55
N TRP A 97 8.02 -7.99 7.50
CA TRP A 97 6.60 -8.09 7.84
C TRP A 97 6.08 -6.77 8.40
N ILE A 98 4.75 -6.65 8.41
CA ILE A 98 4.03 -5.53 8.99
C ILE A 98 3.69 -5.91 10.43
N THR A 99 4.06 -5.07 11.40
CA THR A 99 3.73 -5.32 12.81
C THR A 99 2.47 -4.59 13.24
N ARG A 100 2.11 -3.53 12.53
CA ARG A 100 0.95 -2.72 12.89
C ARG A 100 0.37 -2.08 11.64
N CYS A 101 -0.96 -2.11 11.55
CA CYS A 101 -1.72 -1.46 10.48
C CYS A 101 -2.88 -0.70 11.13
N VAL A 102 -2.89 0.61 10.99
CA VAL A 102 -3.93 1.48 11.56
C VAL A 102 -4.49 2.36 10.45
N ALA A 103 -5.81 2.33 10.29
CA ALA A 103 -6.45 3.20 9.31
C ALA A 103 -6.29 4.66 9.76
N SER A 104 -5.66 5.48 8.91
CA SER A 104 -5.57 6.92 9.11
C SER A 104 -6.67 7.66 8.37
N GLN A 105 -7.14 7.10 7.25
CA GLN A 105 -8.33 7.57 6.55
C GLN A 105 -9.14 6.35 6.10
N LEU A 106 -10.40 6.31 6.48
CA LEU A 106 -11.30 5.24 6.04
C LEU A 106 -11.59 5.37 4.54
N PRO A 107 -11.94 4.27 3.88
CA PRO A 107 -12.33 4.32 2.47
C PRO A 107 -13.43 5.36 2.23
N HIS A 108 -13.20 6.23 1.28
CA HIS A 108 -14.13 7.32 0.96
C HIS A 108 -14.07 7.65 -0.53
N LEU A 109 -15.14 8.19 -1.05
CA LEU A 109 -15.19 8.65 -2.44
C LEU A 109 -14.30 9.88 -2.58
N ALA A 110 -13.27 9.76 -3.40
CA ALA A 110 -12.36 10.87 -3.65
C ALA A 110 -13.00 11.90 -4.59
N GLN A 111 -12.76 13.18 -4.31
CA GLN A 111 -13.26 14.26 -5.15
C GLN A 111 -12.33 14.52 -6.33
N HIS A 112 -11.84 13.45 -6.93
CA HIS A 112 -10.99 13.53 -8.11
C HIS A 112 -11.86 13.39 -9.37
N ARG A 113 -11.65 14.27 -10.31
CA ARG A 113 -12.40 14.24 -11.57
C ARG A 113 -11.51 13.75 -12.69
N TYR A 114 -11.95 12.69 -13.34
CA TYR A 114 -11.33 12.18 -14.55
C TYR A 114 -12.10 12.74 -15.75
N GLU A 115 -11.47 12.69 -16.92
CA GLU A 115 -12.12 13.12 -18.16
C GLU A 115 -13.41 12.32 -18.46
N ARG A 116 -13.45 11.07 -18.01
CA ARG A 116 -14.63 10.22 -18.16
C ARG A 116 -15.54 10.37 -16.96
N ALA A 117 -16.79 10.72 -17.21
CA ALA A 117 -17.80 10.86 -16.15
C ALA A 117 -18.13 9.53 -15.46
N THR A 118 -17.79 8.39 -16.08
CA THR A 118 -18.05 7.05 -15.56
C THR A 118 -16.87 6.45 -14.78
N VAL A 119 -15.86 7.25 -14.45
CA VAL A 119 -14.71 6.79 -13.68
C VAL A 119 -14.80 7.33 -12.27
N PHE A 120 -14.69 6.42 -11.30
CA PHE A 120 -14.80 6.71 -9.87
C PHE A 120 -13.53 6.31 -9.15
N GLN A 121 -13.17 7.08 -8.12
CA GLN A 121 -12.04 6.76 -7.28
C GLN A 121 -12.47 6.71 -5.82
N TYR A 122 -12.13 5.60 -5.14
CA TYR A 122 -12.18 5.50 -3.69
C TYR A 122 -10.76 5.49 -3.15
N SER A 123 -10.55 6.21 -2.08
CA SER A 123 -9.22 6.32 -1.45
C SER A 123 -9.30 6.01 0.04
N ALA A 124 -8.24 5.41 0.54
CA ALA A 124 -8.04 5.14 1.95
C ALA A 124 -6.57 5.32 2.27
N ALA A 125 -6.25 5.56 3.52
CA ALA A 125 -4.86 5.65 3.96
C ALA A 125 -4.67 4.80 5.22
N VAL A 126 -3.56 4.08 5.27
CA VAL A 126 -3.17 3.26 6.42
C VAL A 126 -1.77 3.62 6.87
N SER A 127 -1.58 3.68 8.18
CA SER A 127 -0.26 3.84 8.79
C SER A 127 0.27 2.45 9.10
N LEU A 128 1.45 2.13 8.56
CA LEU A 128 2.07 0.82 8.70
C LEU A 128 3.38 0.93 9.46
N VAL A 129 3.64 -0.07 10.28
CA VAL A 129 4.93 -0.27 10.93
C VAL A 129 5.51 -1.57 10.42
N PHE A 130 6.73 -1.49 9.91
CA PHE A 130 7.42 -2.59 9.26
C PHE A 130 8.60 -3.04 10.09
N ARG A 131 8.90 -4.34 10.00
CA ARG A 131 10.12 -4.91 10.56
C ARG A 131 10.71 -5.93 9.60
N GLN A 132 12.00 -6.18 9.77
CA GLN A 132 12.68 -7.28 9.10
C GLN A 132 13.58 -7.99 10.11
N ASP A 133 13.89 -9.25 9.81
CA ASP A 133 14.81 -10.01 10.62
C ASP A 133 16.24 -9.53 10.33
N PRO A 134 16.98 -9.01 11.34
CA PRO A 134 18.35 -8.57 11.11
C PRO A 134 19.26 -9.69 10.60
N ALA A 135 18.99 -10.93 10.97
CA ALA A 135 19.80 -12.08 10.54
C ALA A 135 19.63 -12.40 9.05
N ALA A 136 18.49 -12.04 8.47
CA ALA A 136 18.20 -12.29 7.05
C ALA A 136 19.06 -11.44 6.11
N ASN A 137 19.76 -10.43 6.63
CA ASN A 137 20.56 -9.48 5.85
C ASN A 137 22.07 -9.73 5.94
N ASN A 138 22.46 -10.79 6.58
CA ASN A 138 23.88 -11.14 6.74
C ASN A 138 24.36 -12.11 5.68
#